data_a0542405238d75901521cc1dc95d7920
#
_entry.id   a0542405238d75901521cc1dc95d7920
#
_cell.length_a   1.000
_cell.length_b   1.000
_cell.length_c   1.000
_cell.angle_alpha   90.00
_cell.angle_beta   90.00
_cell.angle_gamma   90.00
#
_symmetry.space_group_name_H-M   'P 1'
#
loop_
_entity.id
_entity.type
_entity.pdbx_description
1 polymer ?
#
loop_
_entity_poly.entity_id
_entity_poly.type
_entity_poly.pdbx_seq_one_letter_code
_entity_poly.pdbx_strand_id
1 'polypeptide(L)'
;MEKKVIASLFTAVLLIIFLSCSSRPLPDQGVTILNPKANDVFRAGESYEILWKAEPAESEFGVMVTVEFSKDGGKSWKKVEENVPNKGKYAWKVPEMDSAQCKVRVFSQYKPKYRGTSEVFSVK
;
A
#
# COMPACT_ATOMS: atom_id res chain seq x y z
N MET A 1 -22.77 42.26 20.11
CA MET A 1 -23.38 42.12 18.82
C MET A 1 -22.41 41.64 17.79
N GLU A 2 -21.35 42.32 17.62
CA GLU A 2 -20.39 41.98 16.58
C GLU A 2 -19.80 40.59 16.74
N LYS A 3 -19.82 40.12 17.93
CA LYS A 3 -19.22 38.81 18.19
C LYS A 3 -19.80 37.72 17.37
N LYS A 4 -21.04 37.80 17.00
CA LYS A 4 -21.64 36.76 16.21
C LYS A 4 -21.01 36.58 14.88
N VAL A 5 -20.58 37.68 14.31
CA VAL A 5 -19.94 37.65 13.03
C VAL A 5 -18.67 36.81 13.09
N ILE A 6 -17.97 36.93 14.19
CA ILE A 6 -16.73 36.22 14.36
C ILE A 6 -16.95 34.73 14.39
N ALA A 7 -18.02 34.31 15.04
CA ALA A 7 -18.30 32.90 15.14
C ALA A 7 -18.49 32.25 13.78
N SER A 8 -19.11 32.97 12.85
CA SER A 8 -19.31 32.36 11.54
C SER A 8 -18.03 32.18 10.78
N LEU A 9 -17.04 32.98 11.06
CA LEU A 9 -15.77 32.81 10.40
C LEU A 9 -15.10 31.50 10.77
N PHE A 10 -15.18 31.15 12.00
CA PHE A 10 -14.58 29.89 12.43
C PHE A 10 -15.22 28.70 11.77
N THR A 11 -16.50 28.76 11.59
CA THR A 11 -17.21 27.67 10.95
C THR A 11 -16.70 27.43 9.54
N ALA A 12 -16.45 28.48 8.82
CA ALA A 12 -15.94 28.33 7.46
C ALA A 12 -14.59 27.65 7.43
N VAL A 13 -13.75 27.97 8.38
CA VAL A 13 -12.41 27.37 8.42
C VAL A 13 -12.51 25.87 8.63
N LEU A 14 -13.39 25.44 9.50
CA LEU A 14 -13.55 24.02 9.76
C LEU A 14 -13.95 23.24 8.52
N LEU A 15 -14.77 23.82 7.69
CA LEU A 15 -15.19 23.18 6.46
C LEU A 15 -14.02 22.84 5.57
N ILE A 16 -13.08 23.75 5.49
CA ILE A 16 -11.92 23.53 4.63
C ILE A 16 -11.13 22.32 5.10
N ILE A 17 -11.04 22.13 6.38
CA ILE A 17 -10.30 21.01 6.93
C ILE A 17 -10.94 19.69 6.53
N PHE A 18 -12.25 19.62 6.54
CA PHE A 18 -12.93 18.38 6.16
C PHE A 18 -12.65 18.01 4.73
N LEU A 19 -12.57 18.96 3.84
CA LEU A 19 -12.32 18.68 2.45
C LEU A 19 -10.99 17.98 2.25
N SER A 20 -9.99 18.34 3.02
CA SER A 20 -8.69 17.71 2.86
C SER A 20 -8.69 16.25 3.30
N CYS A 21 -9.65 15.84 4.10
CA CYS A 21 -9.75 14.45 4.52
C CYS A 21 -10.35 13.54 3.47
N SER A 22 -10.99 14.09 2.46
CA SER A 22 -11.68 13.29 1.45
C SER A 22 -10.75 12.62 0.45
N SER A 23 -9.47 12.95 0.45
CA SER A 23 -8.51 12.40 -0.49
C SER A 23 -7.69 11.25 0.08
N ARG A 24 -8.18 10.58 1.10
CA ARG A 24 -7.44 9.48 1.71
C ARG A 24 -7.40 8.27 0.79
N PRO A 25 -6.29 7.51 0.80
CA PRO A 25 -6.22 6.28 0.02
C PRO A 25 -7.19 5.24 0.57
N LEU A 26 -7.50 4.24 -0.26
CA LEU A 26 -8.35 3.14 0.16
C LEU A 26 -7.64 2.33 1.24
N PRO A 27 -8.38 1.85 2.25
CA PRO A 27 -7.77 0.99 3.27
C PRO A 27 -7.44 -0.37 2.70
N ASP A 28 -6.47 -1.04 3.32
CA ASP A 28 -6.14 -2.41 2.98
C ASP A 28 -7.30 -3.32 3.37
N GLN A 29 -7.63 -4.25 2.50
CA GLN A 29 -8.61 -5.30 2.83
C GLN A 29 -8.44 -6.48 1.90
N GLY A 30 -8.68 -7.66 2.42
CA GLY A 30 -8.75 -8.88 1.63
C GLY A 30 -7.41 -9.50 1.26
N VAL A 31 -6.30 -8.82 1.49
CA VAL A 31 -4.96 -9.35 1.24
C VAL A 31 -4.10 -9.08 2.44
N THR A 32 -3.39 -10.11 2.89
CA THR A 32 -2.43 -9.99 3.98
C THR A 32 -1.06 -10.35 3.45
N ILE A 33 -0.09 -9.45 3.65
CA ILE A 33 1.29 -9.74 3.24
C ILE A 33 1.95 -10.56 4.35
N LEU A 34 2.46 -11.73 3.99
CA LEU A 34 3.10 -12.63 4.93
C LEU A 34 4.62 -12.46 4.95
N ASN A 35 5.19 -12.04 3.83
CA ASN A 35 6.61 -11.75 3.69
C ASN A 35 6.77 -10.65 2.65
N PRO A 36 7.50 -9.58 2.90
CA PRO A 36 8.38 -9.31 4.04
C PRO A 36 7.60 -8.97 5.31
N LYS A 37 8.28 -9.14 6.45
CA LYS A 37 7.74 -8.80 7.77
C LYS A 37 8.37 -7.53 8.28
N ALA A 38 7.79 -7.00 9.35
CA ALA A 38 8.32 -5.80 9.99
C ALA A 38 9.80 -5.98 10.33
N ASN A 39 10.59 -4.98 9.98
CA ASN A 39 12.00 -4.88 10.30
C ASN A 39 12.89 -5.93 9.62
N ASP A 40 12.39 -6.65 8.63
CA ASP A 40 13.24 -7.52 7.83
C ASP A 40 14.29 -6.69 7.10
N VAL A 41 15.43 -7.31 6.82
CA VAL A 41 16.52 -6.67 6.08
C VAL A 41 16.83 -7.56 4.88
N PHE A 42 16.61 -7.03 3.70
CA PHE A 42 16.88 -7.74 2.45
C PHE A 42 18.14 -7.16 1.81
N ARG A 43 18.88 -8.01 1.11
CA ARG A 43 20.07 -7.57 0.41
C ARG A 43 19.72 -7.10 -1.00
N ALA A 44 20.21 -5.92 -1.35
CA ALA A 44 20.03 -5.39 -2.69
C ALA A 44 20.59 -6.38 -3.72
N GLY A 45 19.88 -6.56 -4.81
CA GLY A 45 20.30 -7.44 -5.90
C GLY A 45 20.00 -8.90 -5.72
N GLU A 46 19.58 -9.33 -4.54
CA GLU A 46 19.22 -10.73 -4.29
C GLU A 46 17.75 -10.95 -4.49
N SER A 47 17.36 -12.22 -4.62
CA SER A 47 15.96 -12.58 -4.84
C SER A 47 15.34 -13.10 -3.56
N TYR A 48 14.11 -12.65 -3.31
CA TYR A 48 13.32 -13.10 -2.18
C TYR A 48 11.90 -13.32 -2.66
N GLU A 49 11.13 -14.09 -1.88
CA GLU A 49 9.74 -14.28 -2.21
C GLU A 49 8.85 -13.30 -1.46
N ILE A 50 7.99 -12.62 -2.18
CA ILE A 50 6.88 -11.90 -1.59
C ILE A 50 5.77 -12.92 -1.41
N LEU A 51 5.23 -13.03 -0.20
CA LEU A 51 4.18 -13.99 0.11
C LEU A 51 2.96 -13.25 0.62
N TRP A 52 1.78 -13.70 0.20
CA TRP A 52 0.53 -13.09 0.64
C TRP A 52 -0.57 -14.12 0.71
N LYS A 53 -1.63 -13.74 1.38
CA LYS A 53 -2.86 -14.51 1.47
C LYS A 53 -4.02 -13.63 1.02
N ALA A 54 -4.83 -14.13 0.10
CA ALA A 54 -6.03 -13.43 -0.35
C ALA A 54 -7.25 -14.14 0.22
N GLU A 55 -8.13 -13.38 0.86
CA GLU A 55 -9.29 -13.96 1.54
C GLU A 55 -10.52 -14.09 0.65
N PRO A 56 -10.81 -13.14 -0.25
CA PRO A 56 -11.98 -13.30 -1.10
C PRO A 56 -11.86 -14.48 -2.03
N ALA A 57 -13.00 -15.07 -2.37
CA ALA A 57 -13.03 -16.13 -3.38
C ALA A 57 -12.51 -15.60 -4.71
N GLU A 58 -12.00 -16.51 -5.54
CA GLU A 58 -11.44 -16.12 -6.83
C GLU A 58 -12.46 -15.43 -7.72
N SER A 59 -13.72 -15.83 -7.64
CA SER A 59 -14.79 -15.17 -8.39
C SER A 59 -14.96 -13.72 -8.02
N GLU A 60 -14.61 -13.35 -6.82
CA GLU A 60 -14.71 -11.99 -6.33
C GLU A 60 -13.38 -11.25 -6.54
N PHE A 61 -12.28 -11.90 -6.21
CA PHE A 61 -10.95 -11.30 -6.24
C PHE A 61 -10.32 -11.28 -7.62
N GLY A 62 -10.58 -12.32 -8.42
CA GLY A 62 -9.91 -12.50 -9.70
C GLY A 62 -8.67 -13.35 -9.57
N VAL A 63 -8.06 -13.67 -10.71
CA VAL A 63 -6.95 -14.61 -10.76
C VAL A 63 -5.58 -13.96 -10.84
N MET A 64 -5.54 -12.65 -11.05
CA MET A 64 -4.28 -11.92 -11.23
C MET A 64 -4.12 -10.79 -10.24
N VAL A 65 -2.89 -10.54 -9.84
CA VAL A 65 -2.54 -9.43 -8.96
C VAL A 65 -1.47 -8.56 -9.61
N THR A 66 -1.35 -7.35 -9.08
CA THR A 66 -0.23 -6.44 -9.37
C THR A 66 0.58 -6.32 -8.09
N VAL A 67 1.91 -6.32 -8.24
CA VAL A 67 2.85 -6.14 -7.14
C VAL A 67 3.53 -4.79 -7.31
N GLU A 68 3.56 -4.00 -6.25
CA GLU A 68 4.22 -2.70 -6.24
C GLU A 68 5.15 -2.57 -5.06
N PHE A 69 6.14 -1.69 -5.21
CA PHE A 69 7.18 -1.45 -4.23
C PHE A 69 7.31 0.03 -3.94
N SER A 70 7.52 0.36 -2.68
CA SER A 70 7.79 1.72 -2.24
C SER A 70 9.10 1.74 -1.46
N LYS A 71 9.93 2.76 -1.71
CA LYS A 71 11.17 2.95 -0.94
C LYS A 71 11.07 4.14 0.01
N ASP A 72 9.92 4.77 0.09
CA ASP A 72 9.73 5.99 0.87
C ASP A 72 8.55 5.89 1.85
N GLY A 73 8.32 4.69 2.37
CA GLY A 73 7.30 4.49 3.38
C GLY A 73 5.88 4.48 2.84
N GLY A 74 5.72 4.29 1.54
CA GLY A 74 4.40 4.27 0.93
C GLY A 74 3.96 5.61 0.37
N LYS A 75 4.85 6.59 0.31
CA LYS A 75 4.50 7.89 -0.27
C LYS A 75 4.43 7.84 -1.78
N SER A 76 5.27 7.02 -2.39
CA SER A 76 5.23 6.78 -3.82
C SER A 76 5.42 5.29 -4.07
N TRP A 77 4.84 4.80 -5.17
CA TRP A 77 4.83 3.39 -5.50
C TRP A 77 5.30 3.18 -6.93
N LYS A 78 6.09 2.14 -7.12
CA LYS A 78 6.56 1.73 -8.42
C LYS A 78 6.08 0.32 -8.70
N LYS A 79 5.55 0.09 -9.90
CA LYS A 79 5.12 -1.24 -10.28
C LYS A 79 6.31 -2.17 -10.39
N VAL A 80 6.23 -3.33 -9.75
CA VAL A 80 7.21 -4.39 -9.88
C VAL A 80 6.78 -5.31 -11.01
N GLU A 81 5.54 -5.78 -10.98
CA GLU A 81 5.01 -6.66 -12.01
C GLU A 81 3.49 -6.66 -11.97
N GLU A 82 2.88 -6.78 -13.14
CA GLU A 82 1.43 -6.98 -13.24
C GLU A 82 1.16 -8.33 -13.89
N ASN A 83 -0.09 -8.74 -13.90
CA ASN A 83 -0.49 -10.06 -14.43
C ASN A 83 0.21 -11.21 -13.70
N VAL A 84 0.42 -11.05 -12.40
CA VAL A 84 1.00 -12.09 -11.57
C VAL A 84 -0.14 -13.01 -11.12
N PRO A 85 -0.02 -14.34 -11.34
CA PRO A 85 -1.06 -15.24 -10.86
C PRO A 85 -1.22 -15.15 -9.35
N ASN A 86 -2.48 -15.14 -8.89
CA ASN A 86 -2.77 -15.06 -7.46
C ASN A 86 -2.56 -16.40 -6.79
N LYS A 87 -1.31 -16.82 -6.66
CA LYS A 87 -0.94 -18.08 -6.00
C LYS A 87 -0.26 -17.85 -4.67
N GLY A 88 -0.29 -16.61 -4.17
CA GLY A 88 0.25 -16.30 -2.86
C GLY A 88 1.75 -16.09 -2.82
N LYS A 89 2.43 -16.05 -3.94
CA LYS A 89 3.87 -15.86 -3.97
C LYS A 89 4.34 -15.23 -5.27
N TYR A 90 5.43 -14.47 -5.16
CA TYR A 90 6.10 -13.88 -6.31
C TYR A 90 7.59 -13.77 -6.01
N ALA A 91 8.42 -14.31 -6.91
CA ALA A 91 9.85 -14.22 -6.78
C ALA A 91 10.30 -12.81 -7.20
N TRP A 92 10.82 -12.05 -6.26
CA TRP A 92 11.16 -10.64 -6.44
C TRP A 92 12.66 -10.44 -6.36
N LYS A 93 13.23 -9.84 -7.39
CA LYS A 93 14.62 -9.43 -7.34
C LYS A 93 14.66 -8.02 -6.76
N VAL A 94 15.31 -7.89 -5.62
CA VAL A 94 15.38 -6.63 -4.90
C VAL A 94 16.25 -5.65 -5.67
N PRO A 95 15.79 -4.40 -5.89
CA PRO A 95 16.59 -3.42 -6.62
C PRO A 95 17.89 -3.07 -5.91
N GLU A 96 18.87 -2.62 -6.69
CA GLU A 96 20.11 -2.09 -6.14
C GLU A 96 19.83 -0.74 -5.51
N MET A 97 19.68 -0.72 -4.19
CA MET A 97 19.33 0.49 -3.45
C MET A 97 19.58 0.29 -1.98
N ASP A 98 19.44 1.35 -1.21
CA ASP A 98 19.57 1.33 0.25
C ASP A 98 18.44 2.19 0.80
N SER A 99 17.54 1.59 1.55
CA SER A 99 16.46 2.31 2.18
C SER A 99 15.94 1.54 3.39
N ALA A 100 15.65 2.25 4.47
CA ALA A 100 15.05 1.69 5.67
C ALA A 100 13.53 1.89 5.69
N GLN A 101 12.95 2.39 4.60
CA GLN A 101 11.53 2.72 4.53
C GLN A 101 10.84 2.00 3.39
N CYS A 102 11.13 0.72 3.23
CA CYS A 102 10.60 -0.06 2.14
C CYS A 102 9.27 -0.71 2.51
N LYS A 103 8.38 -0.79 1.52
CA LYS A 103 7.12 -1.51 1.62
C LYS A 103 6.80 -2.17 0.29
N VAL A 104 6.08 -3.29 0.33
CA VAL A 104 5.48 -3.87 -0.86
C VAL A 104 3.98 -3.91 -0.67
N ARG A 105 3.25 -3.89 -1.77
CA ARG A 105 1.82 -4.11 -1.72
C ARG A 105 1.38 -4.95 -2.91
N VAL A 106 0.32 -5.72 -2.67
CA VAL A 106 -0.26 -6.61 -3.67
C VAL A 106 -1.74 -6.28 -3.73
N PHE A 107 -2.27 -6.14 -4.94
CA PHE A 107 -3.69 -5.88 -5.09
C PHE A 107 -4.26 -6.59 -6.30
N SER A 108 -5.56 -6.87 -6.22
CA SER A 108 -6.29 -7.53 -7.30
C SER A 108 -6.35 -6.62 -8.52
N GLN A 109 -6.00 -7.16 -9.70
CA GLN A 109 -6.15 -6.40 -10.93
C GLN A 109 -7.62 -6.24 -11.31
N TYR A 110 -8.44 -7.21 -10.92
CA TYR A 110 -9.87 -7.16 -11.23
C TYR A 110 -10.62 -6.19 -10.33
N LYS A 111 -10.32 -6.21 -9.02
CA LYS A 111 -10.93 -5.30 -8.04
C LYS A 111 -9.87 -4.72 -7.14
N PRO A 112 -9.24 -3.61 -7.52
CA PRO A 112 -8.11 -3.05 -6.75
C PRO A 112 -8.43 -2.65 -5.31
N LYS A 113 -9.69 -2.64 -4.92
CA LYS A 113 -10.04 -2.40 -3.52
C LYS A 113 -9.51 -3.51 -2.61
N TYR A 114 -9.29 -4.71 -3.16
CA TYR A 114 -8.68 -5.80 -2.41
C TYR A 114 -7.18 -5.65 -2.53
N ARG A 115 -6.55 -5.22 -1.45
CA ARG A 115 -5.12 -4.94 -1.41
C ARG A 115 -4.56 -5.19 -0.03
N GLY A 116 -3.28 -5.48 0.01
CA GLY A 116 -2.53 -5.59 1.25
C GLY A 116 -1.19 -4.92 1.10
N THR A 117 -0.73 -4.27 2.16
CA THR A 117 0.55 -3.58 2.21
C THR A 117 1.38 -4.18 3.33
N SER A 118 2.67 -4.38 3.08
CA SER A 118 3.56 -4.93 4.09
C SER A 118 3.88 -3.89 5.17
N GLU A 119 4.41 -4.37 6.28
CA GLU A 119 5.06 -3.50 7.24
C GLU A 119 6.36 -2.98 6.65
N VAL A 120 6.96 -2.00 7.32
CA VAL A 120 8.22 -1.40 6.85
C VAL A 120 9.36 -2.39 7.03
N PHE A 121 10.20 -2.50 6.01
CA PHE A 121 11.41 -3.30 6.04
C PHE A 121 12.54 -2.52 5.38
N SER A 122 13.74 -3.08 5.41
CA SER A 122 14.93 -2.40 4.88
C SER A 122 15.53 -3.18 3.72
N VAL A 123 16.17 -2.44 2.82
CA VAL A 123 17.03 -2.99 1.79
C VAL A 123 18.40 -2.35 1.95
N LYS A 124 19.44 -3.14 1.95
CA LYS A 124 20.82 -2.66 2.11
C LYS A 124 21.73 -3.21 1.03
#